data_bd31f6dbc625d4db6f61edfaeff59b33
#
_entry.id   bd31f6dbc625d4db6f61edfaeff59b33
#
_cell.length_a   1.000
_cell.length_b   1.000
_cell.length_c   1.000
_cell.angle_alpha   90.00
_cell.angle_beta   90.00
_cell.angle_gamma   90.00
#
_symmetry.space_group_name_H-M   'P 1'
#
loop_
_entity.id
_entity.type
_entity.pdbx_description
1 polymer ?
#
loop_
_entity_poly.entity_id
_entity_poly.type
_entity_poly.pdbx_seq_one_letter_code
_entity_poly.pdbx_strand_id
1 'polypeptide(L)'
;EQQIRLSEIPAPEFGEAERARALAAIFEAAGLKVRTDETGNVIGESLGSQPGVILFVAHLDTVFPAGTDVTVKRDGNHLIGPGISDNAAGLAALASLARALSESRVKTKKTIALAGDVGEEGEGNLRGIRALVDGYGSRLANVIAVDGPSIDYITTQGIASRRFEVTITGPGGHSWSDFGEPNPITAMARGIVKFSAIRIPANPRSSFNFGVIEGGTSVNSIPARASVKVDLRSEDESELARLEKALRDAMMAGVNEELRSSRSPDAGDDYTQLNQFHMQMEFLPIGSRPAGKLPNDSPLLATIRSVDSYLGNRARLERSSTDANIPLSLGIPAVAVGGGGRGGGSHTLEEWYDPAARDQGLKRLYLVALALAGLDR
;
A
#
# COMPACT_ATOMS: atom_id res chain seq x y z
N GLU A 1 13.12 -18.65 -11.77
CA GLU A 1 14.42 -18.22 -11.23
C GLU A 1 14.48 -16.72 -10.99
N GLN A 2 14.09 -15.82 -11.94
CA GLN A 2 14.11 -14.37 -11.73
C GLN A 2 13.24 -13.91 -10.56
N GLN A 3 12.06 -14.51 -10.37
CA GLN A 3 11.17 -14.21 -9.24
C GLN A 3 11.86 -14.52 -7.91
N ILE A 4 12.51 -15.67 -7.78
CA ILE A 4 13.27 -16.03 -6.59
C ILE A 4 14.38 -15.02 -6.32
N ARG A 5 15.21 -14.72 -7.33
CA ARG A 5 16.30 -13.76 -7.19
C ARG A 5 15.83 -12.38 -6.74
N LEU A 6 14.69 -11.89 -7.26
CA LEU A 6 14.13 -10.61 -6.86
C LEU A 6 13.54 -10.68 -5.44
N SER A 7 12.89 -11.79 -5.06
CA SER A 7 12.34 -11.97 -3.71
C SER A 7 13.44 -12.03 -2.65
N GLU A 8 14.55 -12.71 -2.95
CA GLU A 8 15.69 -12.88 -2.02
C GLU A 8 16.55 -11.62 -1.83
N ILE A 9 16.24 -10.52 -2.53
CA ILE A 9 16.82 -9.21 -2.23
C ILE A 9 15.92 -8.50 -1.22
N PRO A 10 16.35 -8.27 0.03
CA PRO A 10 15.54 -7.55 1.01
C PRO A 10 15.14 -6.16 0.51
N ALA A 11 13.88 -5.83 0.61
CA ALA A 11 13.36 -4.53 0.22
C ALA A 11 12.28 -4.05 1.20
N PRO A 12 12.64 -3.76 2.45
CA PRO A 12 11.71 -3.11 3.38
C PRO A 12 11.30 -1.75 2.83
N GLU A 13 10.22 -1.20 3.37
CA GLU A 13 9.84 0.18 3.07
C GLU A 13 11.05 1.13 3.22
N PHE A 14 11.27 2.01 2.24
CA PHE A 14 12.42 2.92 2.13
C PHE A 14 13.79 2.23 1.94
N GLY A 15 13.83 0.90 1.77
CA GLY A 15 15.06 0.11 1.56
C GLY A 15 15.12 -0.60 0.20
N GLU A 16 14.39 -0.13 -0.83
CA GLU A 16 14.16 -0.82 -2.10
C GLU A 16 15.33 -0.75 -3.10
N ALA A 17 16.34 0.07 -2.81
CA ALA A 17 17.38 0.45 -3.78
C ALA A 17 18.17 -0.74 -4.40
N GLU A 18 18.40 -1.82 -3.66
CA GLU A 18 19.12 -2.99 -4.19
C GLU A 18 18.25 -3.78 -5.15
N ARG A 19 17.00 -4.03 -4.81
CA ARG A 19 16.02 -4.70 -5.68
C ARG A 19 15.74 -3.86 -6.93
N ALA A 20 15.68 -2.54 -6.80
CA ALA A 20 15.57 -1.59 -7.91
C ALA A 20 16.71 -1.74 -8.90
N ARG A 21 17.97 -1.78 -8.42
CA ARG A 21 19.15 -1.99 -9.29
C ARG A 21 19.11 -3.33 -10.01
N ALA A 22 18.66 -4.39 -9.33
CA ALA A 22 18.52 -5.71 -9.95
C ALA A 22 17.49 -5.71 -11.08
N LEU A 23 16.33 -5.02 -10.87
CA LEU A 23 15.31 -4.88 -11.90
C LEU A 23 15.79 -4.00 -13.07
N ALA A 24 16.52 -2.92 -12.80
CA ALA A 24 17.12 -2.07 -13.84
C ALA A 24 18.00 -2.88 -14.79
N ALA A 25 18.89 -3.69 -14.24
CA ALA A 25 19.77 -4.55 -15.04
C ALA A 25 18.97 -5.54 -15.92
N ILE A 26 17.83 -6.04 -15.44
CA ILE A 26 16.94 -6.91 -16.24
C ILE A 26 16.31 -6.14 -17.41
N PHE A 27 15.86 -4.92 -17.18
CA PHE A 27 15.26 -4.07 -18.22
C PHE A 27 16.30 -3.62 -19.24
N GLU A 28 17.53 -3.30 -18.82
CA GLU A 28 18.65 -2.98 -19.70
C GLU A 28 19.03 -4.17 -20.59
N ALA A 29 19.12 -5.38 -20.00
CA ALA A 29 19.40 -6.61 -20.76
C ALA A 29 18.30 -6.94 -21.78
N ALA A 30 17.07 -6.49 -21.53
CA ALA A 30 15.97 -6.58 -22.49
C ALA A 30 15.99 -5.46 -23.54
N GLY A 31 16.98 -4.55 -23.52
CA GLY A 31 17.12 -3.46 -24.50
C GLY A 31 16.14 -2.30 -24.34
N LEU A 32 15.51 -2.15 -23.18
CA LEU A 32 14.66 -1.00 -22.88
C LEU A 32 15.54 0.24 -22.59
N LYS A 33 14.97 1.43 -22.80
CA LYS A 33 15.59 2.68 -22.33
C LYS A 33 15.31 2.80 -20.83
N VAL A 34 16.34 2.59 -20.00
CA VAL A 34 16.20 2.52 -18.55
C VAL A 34 16.62 3.83 -17.89
N ARG A 35 15.90 4.21 -16.84
CA ARG A 35 16.25 5.30 -15.92
C ARG A 35 15.71 5.00 -14.52
N THR A 36 16.34 5.57 -13.51
CA THR A 36 15.80 5.65 -12.15
C THR A 36 15.41 7.11 -11.88
N ASP A 37 14.24 7.34 -11.30
CA ASP A 37 13.82 8.68 -10.91
C ASP A 37 14.31 9.06 -9.50
N GLU A 38 14.06 10.30 -9.08
CA GLU A 38 14.50 10.83 -7.79
C GLU A 38 13.83 10.14 -6.59
N THR A 39 12.67 9.51 -6.80
CA THR A 39 11.94 8.77 -5.76
C THR A 39 12.52 7.36 -5.57
N GLY A 40 13.25 6.83 -6.57
CA GLY A 40 13.84 5.51 -6.57
C GLY A 40 13.12 4.51 -7.48
N ASN A 41 12.09 4.94 -8.23
CA ASN A 41 11.44 4.07 -9.21
C ASN A 41 12.37 3.74 -10.36
N VAL A 42 12.37 2.48 -10.79
CA VAL A 42 13.08 2.02 -11.99
C VAL A 42 12.11 1.93 -13.15
N ILE A 43 12.42 2.60 -14.24
CA ILE A 43 11.55 2.73 -15.40
C ILE A 43 12.29 2.26 -16.64
N GLY A 44 11.73 1.30 -17.36
CA GLY A 44 12.19 0.82 -18.66
C GLY A 44 11.15 1.12 -19.74
N GLU A 45 11.53 1.79 -20.81
CA GLU A 45 10.62 2.20 -21.88
C GLU A 45 10.91 1.50 -23.21
N SER A 46 9.89 0.90 -23.81
CA SER A 46 9.83 0.54 -25.23
C SER A 46 9.11 1.67 -25.98
N LEU A 47 9.89 2.50 -26.67
CA LEU A 47 9.40 3.74 -27.27
C LEU A 47 8.41 3.50 -28.41
N GLY A 48 7.29 4.20 -28.39
CA GLY A 48 6.31 4.23 -29.46
C GLY A 48 6.56 5.37 -30.46
N SER A 49 5.91 5.30 -31.63
CA SER A 49 6.02 6.29 -32.70
C SER A 49 5.12 7.51 -32.50
N GLN A 50 4.14 7.45 -31.58
CA GLN A 50 3.14 8.49 -31.31
C GLN A 50 3.12 8.87 -29.82
N PRO A 51 2.60 10.03 -29.47
CA PRO A 51 2.39 10.43 -28.08
C PRO A 51 1.49 9.45 -27.31
N GLY A 52 1.75 9.32 -26.02
CA GLY A 52 1.00 8.50 -25.08
C GLY A 52 1.81 7.35 -24.50
N VAL A 53 1.53 7.04 -23.25
CA VAL A 53 2.24 6.02 -22.46
C VAL A 53 1.22 5.04 -21.86
N ILE A 54 1.47 3.77 -22.03
CA ILE A 54 0.83 2.69 -21.30
C ILE A 54 1.81 2.23 -20.23
N LEU A 55 1.50 2.49 -18.96
CA LEU A 55 2.37 2.17 -17.83
C LEU A 55 1.93 0.84 -17.21
N PHE A 56 2.86 -0.10 -17.13
CA PHE A 56 2.76 -1.29 -16.27
C PHE A 56 3.68 -1.07 -15.07
N VAL A 57 3.15 -1.24 -13.87
CA VAL A 57 3.88 -0.99 -12.62
C VAL A 57 3.75 -2.18 -11.68
N ALA A 58 4.81 -2.49 -10.94
CA ALA A 58 4.81 -3.48 -9.86
C ALA A 58 5.74 -2.98 -8.75
N HIS A 59 5.27 -3.01 -7.51
CA HIS A 59 6.04 -2.45 -6.40
C HIS A 59 7.25 -3.31 -6.03
N LEU A 60 8.31 -2.61 -5.59
CA LEU A 60 9.59 -3.20 -5.20
C LEU A 60 9.61 -3.60 -3.73
N ASP A 61 8.92 -2.84 -2.90
CA ASP A 61 8.93 -3.00 -1.44
C ASP A 61 8.12 -4.19 -0.95
N THR A 62 8.32 -4.51 0.31
CA THR A 62 7.54 -5.49 1.06
C THR A 62 7.28 -4.97 2.47
N VAL A 63 6.27 -5.52 3.14
CA VAL A 63 5.95 -5.20 4.55
C VAL A 63 6.97 -5.72 5.55
N PHE A 64 7.94 -6.52 5.12
CA PHE A 64 8.88 -7.18 6.03
C PHE A 64 10.02 -6.24 6.45
N PRO A 65 10.28 -6.12 7.77
CA PRO A 65 11.34 -5.24 8.25
C PRO A 65 12.74 -5.70 7.84
N ALA A 66 13.68 -4.77 7.87
CA ALA A 66 15.08 -5.08 7.62
C ALA A 66 15.59 -6.20 8.57
N GLY A 67 16.37 -7.13 8.01
CA GLY A 67 16.89 -8.30 8.74
C GLY A 67 15.96 -9.52 8.73
N THR A 68 14.78 -9.43 8.12
CA THR A 68 13.94 -10.62 7.86
C THR A 68 14.67 -11.58 6.92
N ASP A 69 14.67 -12.88 7.23
CA ASP A 69 15.16 -13.91 6.32
C ASP A 69 14.19 -14.06 5.13
N VAL A 70 14.62 -13.61 3.96
CA VAL A 70 13.86 -13.65 2.71
C VAL A 70 14.25 -14.81 1.80
N THR A 71 14.98 -15.81 2.33
CA THR A 71 15.36 -17.00 1.60
C THR A 71 14.14 -17.77 1.13
N VAL A 72 14.08 -18.08 -0.17
CA VAL A 72 12.97 -18.82 -0.77
C VAL A 72 13.20 -20.31 -0.69
N LYS A 73 12.26 -21.00 -0.06
CA LYS A 73 12.23 -22.48 0.01
C LYS A 73 11.37 -23.05 -1.11
N ARG A 74 11.73 -24.25 -1.59
CA ARG A 74 10.95 -25.00 -2.56
C ARG A 74 10.28 -26.19 -1.86
N ASP A 75 8.97 -26.31 -2.03
CA ASP A 75 8.19 -27.49 -1.61
C ASP A 75 7.35 -27.97 -2.80
N GLY A 76 7.82 -29.01 -3.46
CA GLY A 76 7.25 -29.44 -4.74
C GLY A 76 7.29 -28.31 -5.79
N ASN A 77 6.12 -27.91 -6.26
CA ASN A 77 5.97 -26.78 -7.17
C ASN A 77 5.84 -25.42 -6.46
N HIS A 78 5.66 -25.41 -5.14
CA HIS A 78 5.49 -24.18 -4.38
C HIS A 78 6.85 -23.54 -4.06
N LEU A 79 6.89 -22.23 -4.19
CA LEU A 79 7.92 -21.37 -3.69
C LEU A 79 7.38 -20.74 -2.40
N ILE A 80 8.12 -20.83 -1.30
CA ILE A 80 7.70 -20.31 0.01
C ILE A 80 8.75 -19.34 0.48
N GLY A 81 8.35 -18.12 0.79
CA GLY A 81 9.21 -17.07 1.32
C GLY A 81 8.56 -15.70 1.31
N PRO A 82 8.99 -14.79 2.18
CA PRO A 82 8.44 -13.45 2.29
C PRO A 82 8.54 -12.66 0.97
N GLY A 83 7.41 -12.08 0.51
CA GLY A 83 7.37 -11.28 -0.71
C GLY A 83 7.49 -12.08 -2.01
N ILE A 84 7.40 -13.42 -1.97
CA ILE A 84 7.53 -14.26 -3.19
C ILE A 84 6.35 -14.07 -4.15
N SER A 85 5.16 -13.81 -3.64
CA SER A 85 3.97 -13.51 -4.44
C SER A 85 3.65 -12.02 -4.44
N ASP A 86 3.85 -11.35 -3.32
CA ASP A 86 3.60 -9.94 -3.09
C ASP A 86 4.91 -9.17 -2.81
N ASN A 87 5.63 -8.56 -3.81
CA ASN A 87 5.21 -8.55 -5.22
C ASN A 87 6.34 -9.04 -6.16
N ALA A 88 7.18 -10.01 -5.75
CA ALA A 88 8.18 -10.57 -6.66
C ALA A 88 7.53 -11.25 -7.88
N ALA A 89 6.27 -11.71 -7.78
CA ALA A 89 5.54 -12.26 -8.91
C ALA A 89 5.24 -11.19 -9.97
N GLY A 90 4.78 -10.02 -9.56
CA GLY A 90 4.54 -8.88 -10.44
C GLY A 90 5.83 -8.37 -11.09
N LEU A 91 6.90 -8.19 -10.31
CA LEU A 91 8.22 -7.79 -10.84
C LEU A 91 8.75 -8.78 -11.88
N ALA A 92 8.63 -10.09 -11.63
CA ALA A 92 9.04 -11.11 -12.57
C ALA A 92 8.13 -11.18 -13.81
N ALA A 93 6.86 -10.78 -13.68
CA ALA A 93 5.97 -10.64 -14.84
C ALA A 93 6.39 -9.44 -15.70
N LEU A 94 6.76 -8.30 -15.11
CA LEU A 94 7.31 -7.16 -15.85
C LEU A 94 8.63 -7.51 -16.55
N ALA A 95 9.53 -8.26 -15.88
CA ALA A 95 10.76 -8.75 -16.49
C ALA A 95 10.50 -9.67 -17.71
N SER A 96 9.45 -10.51 -17.61
CA SER A 96 9.04 -11.36 -18.72
C SER A 96 8.41 -10.55 -19.86
N LEU A 97 7.63 -9.53 -19.55
CA LEU A 97 7.03 -8.61 -20.53
C LEU A 97 8.12 -7.80 -21.27
N ALA A 98 9.13 -7.30 -20.54
CA ALA A 98 10.27 -6.61 -21.13
C ALA A 98 10.97 -7.48 -22.18
N ARG A 99 11.27 -8.72 -21.83
CA ARG A 99 11.88 -9.69 -22.75
C ARG A 99 11.00 -10.00 -23.95
N ALA A 100 9.69 -10.21 -23.74
CA ALA A 100 8.76 -10.50 -24.83
C ALA A 100 8.65 -9.34 -25.82
N LEU A 101 8.64 -8.09 -25.35
CA LEU A 101 8.66 -6.90 -26.21
C LEU A 101 9.94 -6.81 -27.04
N SER A 102 11.09 -7.10 -26.43
CA SER A 102 12.39 -7.11 -27.11
C SER A 102 12.48 -8.21 -28.18
N GLU A 103 12.18 -9.45 -27.82
CA GLU A 103 12.31 -10.61 -28.70
C GLU A 103 11.33 -10.58 -29.88
N SER A 104 10.10 -10.10 -29.65
CA SER A 104 9.09 -10.00 -30.71
C SER A 104 9.40 -8.91 -31.74
N ARG A 105 10.22 -7.92 -31.40
CA ARG A 105 10.56 -6.76 -32.24
C ARG A 105 9.34 -6.00 -32.75
N VAL A 106 8.21 -6.12 -32.04
CA VAL A 106 6.96 -5.44 -32.40
C VAL A 106 7.12 -3.95 -32.15
N LYS A 107 6.75 -3.14 -33.15
CA LYS A 107 6.67 -1.69 -33.02
C LYS A 107 5.28 -1.29 -32.58
N THR A 108 5.19 -0.35 -31.64
CA THR A 108 3.92 0.14 -31.11
C THR A 108 3.73 1.63 -31.38
N LYS A 109 2.49 2.06 -31.46
CA LYS A 109 2.15 3.49 -31.61
C LYS A 109 2.49 4.24 -30.34
N LYS A 110 1.97 3.80 -29.18
CA LYS A 110 2.26 4.43 -27.89
C LYS A 110 3.44 3.74 -27.21
N THR A 111 4.16 4.47 -26.40
CA THR A 111 5.22 3.94 -25.55
C THR A 111 4.62 2.95 -24.53
N ILE A 112 5.27 1.80 -24.36
CA ILE A 112 5.03 0.88 -23.25
C ILE A 112 6.11 1.12 -22.22
N ALA A 113 5.74 1.60 -21.05
CA ALA A 113 6.62 1.81 -19.91
C ALA A 113 6.39 0.71 -18.87
N LEU A 114 7.47 0.13 -18.38
CA LEU A 114 7.48 -0.85 -17.30
C LEU A 114 8.19 -0.21 -16.12
N ALA A 115 7.58 -0.22 -14.95
CA ALA A 115 8.20 0.39 -13.77
C ALA A 115 8.17 -0.56 -12.57
N GLY A 116 9.33 -0.69 -11.91
CA GLY A 116 9.37 -1.12 -10.52
C GLY A 116 9.29 0.11 -9.64
N ASP A 117 8.22 0.26 -8.90
CA ASP A 117 8.02 1.43 -8.07
C ASP A 117 8.25 1.15 -6.58
N VAL A 118 8.38 2.21 -5.80
CA VAL A 118 8.75 2.18 -4.39
C VAL A 118 7.61 2.63 -3.50
N GLY A 119 7.49 1.99 -2.32
CA GLY A 119 6.59 2.45 -1.27
C GLY A 119 5.12 2.27 -1.60
N GLU A 120 4.74 1.12 -2.17
CA GLU A 120 3.35 0.68 -2.22
C GLU A 120 2.87 0.32 -0.83
N GLU A 121 3.67 -0.37 -0.06
CA GLU A 121 3.31 -0.90 1.24
C GLU A 121 3.36 0.13 2.36
N GLY A 122 2.65 -0.17 3.44
CA GLY A 122 2.77 0.45 4.75
C GLY A 122 2.80 1.97 4.77
N GLU A 123 3.86 2.52 5.34
CA GLU A 123 4.11 3.97 5.45
C GLU A 123 4.70 4.58 4.17
N GLY A 124 5.04 3.73 3.16
CA GLY A 124 5.48 4.18 1.83
C GLY A 124 4.46 5.04 1.09
N ASN A 125 3.18 4.88 1.43
CA ASN A 125 2.07 5.77 1.04
C ASN A 125 1.93 6.01 -0.47
N LEU A 126 2.22 4.98 -1.27
CA LEU A 126 2.14 5.04 -2.75
C LEU A 126 3.07 6.11 -3.35
N ARG A 127 4.23 6.40 -2.72
CA ARG A 127 5.12 7.49 -3.17
C ARG A 127 5.65 7.26 -4.58
N GLY A 128 5.90 6.00 -4.95
CA GLY A 128 6.42 5.61 -6.26
C GLY A 128 5.44 5.91 -7.37
N ILE A 129 4.22 5.38 -7.29
CA ILE A 129 3.21 5.62 -8.32
C ILE A 129 2.80 7.10 -8.38
N ARG A 130 2.80 7.85 -7.27
CA ARG A 130 2.58 9.31 -7.28
C ARG A 130 3.63 10.00 -8.16
N ALA A 131 4.91 9.70 -7.94
CA ALA A 131 6.00 10.27 -8.73
C ALA A 131 5.92 9.87 -10.22
N LEU A 132 5.52 8.63 -10.52
CA LEU A 132 5.32 8.16 -11.90
C LEU A 132 4.19 8.91 -12.60
N VAL A 133 3.04 9.07 -11.92
CA VAL A 133 1.88 9.79 -12.46
C VAL A 133 2.22 11.27 -12.71
N ASP A 134 2.88 11.92 -11.77
CA ASP A 134 3.33 13.31 -11.90
C ASP A 134 4.36 13.46 -13.04
N GLY A 135 5.33 12.55 -13.12
CA GLY A 135 6.40 12.59 -14.12
C GLY A 135 5.92 12.36 -15.55
N TYR A 136 4.95 11.52 -15.75
CA TYR A 136 4.33 11.31 -17.07
C TYR A 136 3.27 12.36 -17.39
N GLY A 137 2.53 12.83 -16.40
CA GLY A 137 1.49 13.85 -16.54
C GLY A 137 0.45 13.46 -17.60
N SER A 138 0.10 14.40 -18.46
CA SER A 138 -0.91 14.20 -19.54
C SER A 138 -0.53 13.18 -20.61
N ARG A 139 0.71 12.69 -20.62
CA ARG A 139 1.12 11.60 -21.53
C ARG A 139 0.60 10.23 -21.09
N LEU A 140 0.21 10.07 -19.82
CA LEU A 140 -0.24 8.81 -19.27
C LEU A 140 -1.65 8.46 -19.76
N ALA A 141 -1.75 7.44 -20.61
CA ALA A 141 -3.02 7.03 -21.21
C ALA A 141 -3.74 5.95 -20.39
N ASN A 142 -2.97 4.98 -19.85
CA ASN A 142 -3.48 3.89 -19.02
C ASN A 142 -2.41 3.46 -18.01
N VAL A 143 -2.84 2.97 -16.84
CA VAL A 143 -1.98 2.36 -15.82
C VAL A 143 -2.49 0.95 -15.51
N ILE A 144 -1.58 -0.01 -15.50
CA ILE A 144 -1.84 -1.39 -15.13
C ILE A 144 -0.87 -1.74 -14.00
N ALA A 145 -1.36 -1.75 -12.75
CA ALA A 145 -0.62 -2.29 -11.64
C ALA A 145 -0.62 -3.82 -11.75
N VAL A 146 0.57 -4.41 -11.73
CA VAL A 146 0.75 -5.88 -11.73
C VAL A 146 1.09 -6.27 -10.29
N ASP A 147 0.07 -6.65 -9.56
CA ASP A 147 0.13 -6.82 -8.12
C ASP A 147 -0.33 -8.23 -7.72
N GLY A 148 0.60 -8.99 -7.15
CA GLY A 148 0.40 -10.37 -6.77
C GLY A 148 0.24 -11.36 -7.93
N PRO A 149 -0.09 -12.61 -7.62
CA PRO A 149 -0.37 -13.67 -8.58
C PRO A 149 -1.83 -13.64 -9.07
N SER A 150 -2.22 -14.69 -9.84
CA SER A 150 -3.57 -14.94 -10.34
C SER A 150 -3.95 -14.14 -11.58
N ILE A 151 -4.95 -14.67 -12.29
CA ILE A 151 -5.62 -14.03 -13.43
C ILE A 151 -7.13 -13.89 -13.18
N ASP A 152 -7.59 -14.26 -12.00
CA ASP A 152 -9.02 -14.44 -11.69
C ASP A 152 -9.72 -13.14 -11.32
N TYR A 153 -8.98 -12.02 -11.23
CA TYR A 153 -9.54 -10.73 -10.84
C TYR A 153 -8.99 -9.57 -11.67
N ILE A 154 -9.75 -8.49 -11.65
CA ILE A 154 -9.39 -7.15 -12.14
C ILE A 154 -9.84 -6.19 -11.05
N THR A 155 -8.92 -5.55 -10.34
CA THR A 155 -9.23 -4.49 -9.39
C THR A 155 -9.55 -3.22 -10.17
N THR A 156 -10.80 -2.77 -10.07
CA THR A 156 -11.32 -1.59 -10.80
C THR A 156 -11.72 -0.46 -9.86
N GLN A 157 -11.58 -0.66 -8.56
CA GLN A 157 -11.90 0.34 -7.54
C GLN A 157 -10.83 0.33 -6.45
N GLY A 158 -10.22 1.49 -6.23
CA GLY A 158 -9.32 1.76 -5.12
C GLY A 158 -10.09 2.03 -3.83
N ILE A 159 -9.71 1.36 -2.75
CA ILE A 159 -10.25 1.60 -1.40
C ILE A 159 -9.46 2.75 -0.77
N ALA A 160 -10.16 3.79 -0.29
CA ALA A 160 -9.52 4.88 0.42
C ALA A 160 -9.00 4.44 1.79
N SER A 161 -7.87 5.00 2.21
CA SER A 161 -7.38 4.87 3.57
C SER A 161 -6.77 6.16 4.09
N ARG A 162 -6.86 6.36 5.42
CA ARG A 162 -6.16 7.42 6.14
C ARG A 162 -5.48 6.81 7.36
N ARG A 163 -4.22 7.13 7.52
CA ARG A 163 -3.39 6.62 8.61
C ARG A 163 -2.93 7.76 9.48
N PHE A 164 -2.97 7.55 10.80
CA PHE A 164 -2.61 8.56 11.79
C PHE A 164 -1.72 7.96 12.86
N GLU A 165 -0.76 8.75 13.32
CA GLU A 165 -0.16 8.57 14.63
C GLU A 165 -0.80 9.57 15.59
N VAL A 166 -1.41 9.07 16.65
CA VAL A 166 -1.96 9.88 17.73
C VAL A 166 -1.02 9.77 18.93
N THR A 167 -0.47 10.89 19.35
CA THR A 167 0.41 10.98 20.52
C THR A 167 -0.27 11.79 21.62
N ILE A 168 -0.24 11.27 22.84
CA ILE A 168 -0.68 11.98 24.04
C ILE A 168 0.53 12.14 24.95
N THR A 169 0.80 13.37 25.38
CA THR A 169 1.85 13.70 26.36
C THR A 169 1.24 14.25 27.64
N GLY A 170 1.90 13.98 28.74
CA GLY A 170 1.48 14.41 30.08
C GLY A 170 2.69 14.73 30.96
N PRO A 171 2.48 15.06 32.24
CA PRO A 171 3.56 15.51 33.15
C PRO A 171 4.60 14.41 33.45
N GLY A 172 4.19 13.14 33.41
CA GLY A 172 5.00 12.05 33.97
C GLY A 172 5.03 12.09 35.49
N GLY A 173 5.82 11.21 36.10
CA GLY A 173 6.01 11.23 37.57
C GLY A 173 6.29 9.87 38.17
N HIS A 174 6.43 9.85 39.49
CA HIS A 174 6.61 8.63 40.28
C HIS A 174 5.25 8.03 40.63
N SER A 175 5.02 6.76 40.35
CA SER A 175 3.69 6.13 40.48
C SER A 175 3.07 6.17 41.86
N TRP A 176 3.89 6.33 42.93
CA TRP A 176 3.45 6.43 44.31
C TRP A 176 3.33 7.89 44.77
N SER A 177 4.43 8.68 44.66
CA SER A 177 4.44 10.06 45.18
C SER A 177 3.53 11.00 44.40
N ASP A 178 3.41 10.79 43.07
CA ASP A 178 2.62 11.63 42.19
C ASP A 178 1.33 10.93 41.74
N PHE A 179 0.85 10.00 42.61
CA PHE A 179 -0.41 9.30 42.36
C PHE A 179 -1.58 10.29 42.24
N GLY A 180 -2.25 10.25 41.09
CA GLY A 180 -3.33 11.21 40.77
C GLY A 180 -2.97 12.12 39.60
N GLU A 181 -1.70 12.21 39.22
CA GLU A 181 -1.31 12.89 37.98
C GLU A 181 -1.87 12.14 36.75
N PRO A 182 -2.26 12.90 35.70
CA PRO A 182 -2.86 12.31 34.49
C PRO A 182 -1.88 11.40 33.74
N ASN A 183 -2.39 10.25 33.33
CA ASN A 183 -1.62 9.19 32.69
C ASN A 183 -1.95 9.08 31.20
N PRO A 184 -1.00 9.40 30.28
CA PRO A 184 -1.20 9.28 28.82
C PRO A 184 -1.62 7.90 28.34
N ILE A 185 -1.13 6.80 28.96
CA ILE A 185 -1.56 5.44 28.59
C ILE A 185 -3.04 5.24 28.94
N THR A 186 -3.50 5.69 30.12
CA THR A 186 -4.89 5.59 30.53
C THR A 186 -5.79 6.43 29.60
N ALA A 187 -5.38 7.67 29.29
CA ALA A 187 -6.11 8.52 28.36
C ALA A 187 -6.24 7.88 26.97
N MET A 188 -5.14 7.32 26.45
CA MET A 188 -5.11 6.59 25.16
C MET A 188 -6.05 5.38 25.19
N ALA A 189 -6.01 4.56 26.23
CA ALA A 189 -6.86 3.38 26.38
C ALA A 189 -8.35 3.77 26.39
N ARG A 190 -8.75 4.84 27.10
CA ARG A 190 -10.11 5.38 27.09
C ARG A 190 -10.54 5.83 25.71
N GLY A 191 -9.67 6.52 24.96
CA GLY A 191 -9.90 6.94 23.58
C GLY A 191 -10.13 5.75 22.65
N ILE A 192 -9.27 4.74 22.72
CA ILE A 192 -9.39 3.49 21.93
C ILE A 192 -10.72 2.78 22.21
N VAL A 193 -11.09 2.61 23.47
CA VAL A 193 -12.36 1.97 23.85
C VAL A 193 -13.56 2.74 23.29
N LYS A 194 -13.56 4.08 23.39
CA LYS A 194 -14.64 4.93 22.86
C LYS A 194 -14.74 4.81 21.34
N PHE A 195 -13.63 4.85 20.62
CA PHE A 195 -13.64 4.68 19.18
C PHE A 195 -14.07 3.28 18.76
N SER A 196 -13.60 2.25 19.44
CA SER A 196 -13.97 0.86 19.15
C SER A 196 -15.45 0.56 19.34
N ALA A 197 -16.16 1.38 20.12
CA ALA A 197 -17.60 1.26 20.34
C ALA A 197 -18.46 1.92 19.25
N ILE A 198 -17.85 2.65 18.29
CA ILE A 198 -18.62 3.27 17.21
C ILE A 198 -19.16 2.22 16.24
N ARG A 199 -20.32 2.53 15.66
CA ARG A 199 -20.91 1.66 14.65
C ARG A 199 -20.19 1.85 13.30
N ILE A 200 -19.63 0.77 12.77
CA ILE A 200 -19.06 0.72 11.40
C ILE A 200 -20.15 0.16 10.47
N PRO A 201 -20.47 0.85 9.36
CA PRO A 201 -21.47 0.35 8.41
C PRO A 201 -20.91 -0.82 7.60
N ALA A 202 -21.78 -1.73 7.19
CA ALA A 202 -21.43 -2.79 6.24
C ALA A 202 -21.40 -2.27 4.79
N ASN A 203 -22.10 -1.18 4.51
CA ASN A 203 -22.17 -0.51 3.21
C ASN A 203 -22.28 1.03 3.42
N PRO A 204 -21.30 1.82 2.96
CA PRO A 204 -20.06 1.37 2.33
C PRO A 204 -19.21 0.52 3.27
N ARG A 205 -18.53 -0.51 2.74
CA ARG A 205 -17.64 -1.33 3.57
C ARG A 205 -16.54 -0.46 4.12
N SER A 206 -16.39 -0.49 5.44
CA SER A 206 -15.41 0.30 6.16
C SER A 206 -14.75 -0.53 7.26
N SER A 207 -13.56 -0.13 7.67
CA SER A 207 -12.82 -0.80 8.73
C SER A 207 -11.86 0.17 9.42
N PHE A 208 -11.38 -0.22 10.59
CA PHE A 208 -10.25 0.42 11.25
C PHE A 208 -9.37 -0.63 11.94
N ASN A 209 -8.12 -0.23 12.18
CA ASN A 209 -7.18 -1.03 12.95
C ASN A 209 -6.28 -0.13 13.79
N PHE A 210 -6.08 -0.48 15.06
CA PHE A 210 -5.02 0.04 15.91
C PHE A 210 -3.85 -0.92 15.78
N GLY A 211 -2.88 -0.59 14.91
CA GLY A 211 -1.82 -1.52 14.52
C GLY A 211 -0.59 -1.50 15.42
N VAL A 212 -0.27 -0.33 15.98
CA VAL A 212 0.89 -0.15 16.88
C VAL A 212 0.46 0.68 18.07
N ILE A 213 0.91 0.32 19.27
CA ILE A 213 0.73 1.10 20.49
C ILE A 213 2.04 1.09 21.27
N GLU A 214 2.46 2.26 21.74
CA GLU A 214 3.69 2.45 22.51
C GLU A 214 3.45 3.42 23.68
N GLY A 215 4.19 3.25 24.77
CA GLY A 215 4.11 4.17 25.91
C GLY A 215 4.78 3.65 27.17
N GLY A 216 5.21 4.59 28.01
CA GLY A 216 5.87 4.29 29.28
C GLY A 216 7.33 3.88 29.14
N THR A 217 8.03 3.89 30.29
CA THR A 217 9.46 3.54 30.39
C THR A 217 9.74 2.58 31.55
N SER A 218 8.91 2.61 32.59
CA SER A 218 9.08 1.80 33.79
C SER A 218 7.74 1.55 34.47
N VAL A 219 7.59 0.41 35.12
CA VAL A 219 6.36 0.00 35.83
C VAL A 219 5.97 0.93 36.98
N ASN A 220 6.97 1.61 37.59
CA ASN A 220 6.77 2.51 38.71
C ASN A 220 6.86 4.00 38.36
N SER A 221 6.71 4.33 37.06
CA SER A 221 6.63 5.70 36.56
C SER A 221 5.29 5.96 35.92
N ILE A 222 4.70 7.14 36.16
CA ILE A 222 3.59 7.66 35.37
C ILE A 222 4.20 8.03 34.00
N PRO A 223 3.67 7.52 32.87
CA PRO A 223 4.22 7.83 31.54
C PRO A 223 4.15 9.32 31.21
N ALA A 224 5.20 9.83 30.57
CA ALA A 224 5.15 11.18 29.99
C ALA A 224 4.59 11.19 28.55
N ARG A 225 4.50 10.01 27.90
CA ARG A 225 4.03 9.88 26.51
C ARG A 225 3.38 8.51 26.30
N ALA A 226 2.33 8.50 25.50
CA ALA A 226 1.79 7.32 24.82
C ALA A 226 1.45 7.66 23.37
N SER A 227 1.61 6.70 22.45
CA SER A 227 1.24 6.87 21.03
C SER A 227 0.55 5.62 20.49
N VAL A 228 -0.29 5.83 19.47
CA VAL A 228 -0.95 4.74 18.73
C VAL A 228 -0.97 5.07 17.24
N LYS A 229 -0.69 4.08 16.39
CA LYS A 229 -0.87 4.19 14.93
C LYS A 229 -2.18 3.52 14.54
N VAL A 230 -2.97 4.24 13.74
CA VAL A 230 -4.34 3.86 13.35
C VAL A 230 -4.46 3.88 11.84
N ASP A 231 -5.04 2.81 11.28
CA ASP A 231 -5.43 2.71 9.86
C ASP A 231 -6.96 2.75 9.77
N LEU A 232 -7.49 3.70 9.01
CA LEU A 232 -8.91 3.84 8.68
C LEU A 232 -9.11 3.54 7.21
N ARG A 233 -10.09 2.71 6.85
CA ARG A 233 -10.40 2.38 5.45
C ARG A 233 -11.88 2.49 5.16
N SER A 234 -12.22 2.94 3.95
CA SER A 234 -13.60 2.96 3.45
C SER A 234 -13.65 2.89 1.92
N GLU A 235 -14.74 2.35 1.39
CA GLU A 235 -15.10 2.44 -0.03
C GLU A 235 -15.64 3.83 -0.40
N ASP A 236 -15.90 4.69 0.60
CA ASP A 236 -16.50 6.01 0.44
C ASP A 236 -15.73 7.07 1.24
N GLU A 237 -15.36 8.17 0.57
CA GLU A 237 -14.57 9.25 1.16
C GLU A 237 -15.32 10.01 2.27
N SER A 238 -16.66 10.14 2.17
CA SER A 238 -17.44 10.83 3.18
C SER A 238 -17.52 10.02 4.48
N GLU A 239 -17.62 8.69 4.35
CA GLU A 239 -17.56 7.78 5.49
C GLU A 239 -16.15 7.77 6.11
N LEU A 240 -15.10 7.79 5.29
CA LEU A 240 -13.72 7.88 5.79
C LEU A 240 -13.50 9.18 6.58
N ALA A 241 -14.02 10.32 6.11
CA ALA A 241 -13.97 11.58 6.83
C ALA A 241 -14.78 11.53 8.15
N ARG A 242 -15.92 10.84 8.17
CA ARG A 242 -16.70 10.60 9.39
C ARG A 242 -15.89 9.79 10.41
N LEU A 243 -15.20 8.73 9.95
CA LEU A 243 -14.35 7.89 10.82
C LEU A 243 -13.18 8.69 11.40
N GLU A 244 -12.52 9.50 10.58
CA GLU A 244 -11.45 10.39 11.05
C GLU A 244 -11.94 11.34 12.15
N LYS A 245 -13.07 12.00 11.91
CA LYS A 245 -13.67 12.89 12.91
C LYS A 245 -14.00 12.15 14.19
N ALA A 246 -14.64 10.98 14.09
CA ALA A 246 -14.99 10.15 15.24
C ALA A 246 -13.74 9.70 16.03
N LEU A 247 -12.63 9.39 15.34
CA LEU A 247 -11.37 9.05 16.00
C LEU A 247 -10.82 10.24 16.80
N ARG A 248 -10.79 11.44 16.19
CA ARG A 248 -10.36 12.65 16.90
C ARG A 248 -11.22 12.95 18.14
N ASP A 249 -12.55 12.87 17.97
CA ASP A 249 -13.49 13.12 19.05
C ASP A 249 -13.33 12.09 20.19
N ALA A 250 -13.15 10.80 19.87
CA ALA A 250 -12.96 9.73 20.85
C ALA A 250 -11.63 9.87 21.63
N MET A 251 -10.54 10.20 20.94
CA MET A 251 -9.24 10.40 21.58
C MET A 251 -9.27 11.62 22.49
N MET A 252 -9.85 12.74 22.06
CA MET A 252 -10.03 13.94 22.88
C MET A 252 -10.93 13.65 24.08
N ALA A 253 -11.99 12.86 23.92
CA ALA A 253 -12.86 12.46 25.03
C ALA A 253 -12.09 11.60 26.05
N GLY A 254 -11.17 10.73 25.60
CA GLY A 254 -10.29 9.95 26.46
C GLY A 254 -9.37 10.85 27.31
N VAL A 255 -8.74 11.84 26.67
CA VAL A 255 -7.91 12.86 27.36
C VAL A 255 -8.72 13.63 28.39
N ASN A 256 -9.89 14.13 28.01
CA ASN A 256 -10.74 14.91 28.90
C ASN A 256 -11.26 14.09 30.08
N GLU A 257 -11.53 12.81 29.89
CA GLU A 257 -11.96 11.92 30.99
C GLU A 257 -10.82 11.63 31.94
N GLU A 258 -9.59 11.41 31.43
CA GLU A 258 -8.42 11.24 32.25
C GLU A 258 -8.15 12.49 33.12
N LEU A 259 -8.15 13.68 32.52
CA LEU A 259 -7.98 14.93 33.24
C LEU A 259 -9.02 15.14 34.36
N ARG A 260 -10.28 14.74 34.13
CA ARG A 260 -11.33 14.82 35.18
C ARG A 260 -11.14 13.81 36.30
N SER A 261 -10.56 12.64 36.01
CA SER A 261 -10.30 11.60 37.02
C SER A 261 -8.99 11.80 37.76
N SER A 262 -8.11 12.66 37.24
CA SER A 262 -6.82 13.00 37.87
C SER A 262 -7.03 13.94 39.04
N ARG A 263 -6.28 13.75 40.12
CA ARG A 263 -6.33 14.54 41.35
C ARG A 263 -4.93 14.93 41.76
N SER A 264 -4.71 16.21 42.06
CA SER A 264 -3.47 16.58 42.71
C SER A 264 -3.40 15.96 44.12
N PRO A 265 -2.28 15.35 44.48
CA PRO A 265 -2.05 14.84 45.86
C PRO A 265 -2.27 15.91 46.92
N ASP A 266 -1.99 17.18 46.59
CA ASP A 266 -2.07 18.33 47.49
C ASP A 266 -3.42 19.05 47.48
N ALA A 267 -4.37 18.63 46.59
CA ALA A 267 -5.61 19.38 46.39
C ALA A 267 -6.63 19.23 47.53
N GLY A 268 -6.51 18.24 48.39
CA GLY A 268 -7.52 17.93 49.42
C GLY A 268 -8.88 17.73 48.79
N ASP A 269 -9.95 18.24 49.42
CA ASP A 269 -11.33 18.25 48.89
C ASP A 269 -11.66 19.49 48.03
N ASP A 270 -10.62 20.31 47.69
CA ASP A 270 -10.80 21.52 46.87
C ASP A 270 -10.84 21.21 45.38
N TYR A 271 -12.02 21.08 44.83
CA TYR A 271 -12.27 20.83 43.40
C TYR A 271 -11.89 21.99 42.47
N THR A 272 -11.44 23.14 42.99
CA THR A 272 -11.10 24.33 42.18
C THR A 272 -9.70 24.26 41.57
N GLN A 273 -8.83 23.33 41.99
CA GLN A 273 -7.47 23.16 41.49
C GLN A 273 -7.33 22.18 40.30
N LEU A 274 -8.42 21.70 39.74
CA LEU A 274 -8.45 20.76 38.61
C LEU A 274 -7.82 21.29 37.31
N ASN A 275 -7.47 22.58 37.26
CA ASN A 275 -6.99 23.25 36.02
C ASN A 275 -5.45 23.34 35.88
N GLN A 276 -4.66 22.66 36.72
CA GLN A 276 -3.20 22.71 36.62
C GLN A 276 -2.59 21.64 35.75
N PHE A 277 -3.33 20.58 35.40
CA PHE A 277 -2.82 19.49 34.60
C PHE A 277 -2.98 19.77 33.12
N HIS A 278 -1.88 19.62 32.40
CA HIS A 278 -1.86 19.79 30.95
C HIS A 278 -1.50 18.47 30.31
N MET A 279 -2.43 17.94 29.50
CA MET A 279 -2.14 16.91 28.51
C MET A 279 -2.23 17.55 27.13
N GLN A 280 -1.32 17.15 26.25
CA GLN A 280 -1.35 17.57 24.85
C GLN A 280 -1.63 16.35 23.98
N MET A 281 -2.44 16.54 22.95
CA MET A 281 -2.70 15.52 21.95
C MET A 281 -2.24 16.03 20.59
N GLU A 282 -1.34 15.30 19.98
CA GLU A 282 -0.94 15.48 18.60
C GLU A 282 -1.63 14.42 17.74
N PHE A 283 -2.06 14.81 16.55
CA PHE A 283 -2.75 13.94 15.60
C PHE A 283 -2.07 14.10 14.23
N LEU A 284 -1.05 13.29 13.99
CA LEU A 284 -0.19 13.36 12.83
C LEU A 284 -0.69 12.44 11.71
N PRO A 285 -1.05 12.95 10.52
CA PRO A 285 -1.29 12.10 9.35
C PRO A 285 0.03 11.44 8.92
N ILE A 286 0.06 10.10 8.83
CA ILE A 286 1.23 9.31 8.39
C ILE A 286 1.00 8.60 7.06
N GLY A 287 -0.20 8.69 6.48
CA GLY A 287 -0.51 8.14 5.16
C GLY A 287 -1.93 8.45 4.73
N SER A 288 -2.11 8.57 3.41
CA SER A 288 -3.42 8.77 2.80
C SER A 288 -3.43 8.17 1.40
N ARG A 289 -4.35 7.25 1.15
CA ARG A 289 -4.61 6.68 -0.17
C ARG A 289 -6.01 7.11 -0.60
N PRO A 290 -6.17 7.81 -1.74
CA PRO A 290 -7.48 8.25 -2.20
C PRO A 290 -8.30 7.08 -2.73
N ALA A 291 -9.64 7.20 -2.69
CA ALA A 291 -10.51 6.33 -3.46
C ALA A 291 -10.49 6.68 -4.95
N GLY A 292 -10.82 5.71 -5.79
CA GLY A 292 -11.02 5.93 -7.21
C GLY A 292 -11.72 4.72 -7.83
N LYS A 293 -12.45 4.95 -8.93
CA LYS A 293 -13.17 3.86 -9.60
C LYS A 293 -13.09 4.00 -11.11
N LEU A 294 -12.74 2.92 -11.78
CA LEU A 294 -12.80 2.82 -13.23
C LEU A 294 -14.26 2.67 -13.67
N PRO A 295 -14.76 3.48 -14.63
CA PRO A 295 -16.08 3.29 -15.20
C PRO A 295 -16.24 1.89 -15.83
N ASN A 296 -17.44 1.30 -15.71
CA ASN A 296 -17.70 -0.05 -16.22
C ASN A 296 -17.65 -0.15 -17.75
N ASP A 297 -17.83 0.96 -18.44
CA ASP A 297 -17.76 1.14 -19.90
C ASP A 297 -16.37 1.61 -20.37
N SER A 298 -15.39 1.63 -19.49
CA SER A 298 -14.02 2.04 -19.81
C SER A 298 -13.42 1.19 -20.94
N PRO A 299 -12.80 1.81 -21.97
CA PRO A 299 -12.06 1.09 -23.00
C PRO A 299 -10.95 0.20 -22.46
N LEU A 300 -10.29 0.60 -21.36
CA LEU A 300 -9.29 -0.21 -20.68
C LEU A 300 -9.89 -1.54 -20.21
N LEU A 301 -11.02 -1.48 -19.48
CA LEU A 301 -11.69 -2.67 -18.98
C LEU A 301 -12.20 -3.56 -20.13
N ALA A 302 -12.77 -2.95 -21.19
CA ALA A 302 -13.23 -3.67 -22.38
C ALA A 302 -12.07 -4.41 -23.07
N THR A 303 -10.90 -3.78 -23.19
CA THR A 303 -9.69 -4.39 -23.75
C THR A 303 -9.24 -5.61 -22.95
N ILE A 304 -9.15 -5.47 -21.62
CA ILE A 304 -8.73 -6.59 -20.75
C ILE A 304 -9.72 -7.75 -20.84
N ARG A 305 -11.04 -7.47 -20.82
CA ARG A 305 -12.08 -8.50 -20.96
C ARG A 305 -12.03 -9.21 -22.32
N SER A 306 -11.70 -8.48 -23.40
CA SER A 306 -11.53 -9.08 -24.73
C SER A 306 -10.34 -10.02 -24.76
N VAL A 307 -9.21 -9.64 -24.16
CA VAL A 307 -8.04 -10.51 -24.01
C VAL A 307 -8.36 -11.72 -23.12
N ASP A 308 -9.04 -11.51 -21.99
CA ASP A 308 -9.47 -12.61 -21.11
C ASP A 308 -10.36 -13.59 -21.86
N SER A 309 -11.33 -13.11 -22.63
CA SER A 309 -12.21 -13.96 -23.45
C SER A 309 -11.43 -14.77 -24.48
N TYR A 310 -10.45 -14.15 -25.15
CA TYR A 310 -9.56 -14.84 -26.10
C TYR A 310 -8.73 -15.94 -25.46
N LEU A 311 -8.28 -15.73 -24.24
CA LEU A 311 -7.49 -16.70 -23.45
C LEU A 311 -8.37 -17.73 -22.71
N GLY A 312 -9.69 -17.63 -22.80
CA GLY A 312 -10.62 -18.51 -22.07
C GLY A 312 -10.71 -18.18 -20.56
N ASN A 313 -10.25 -16.98 -20.15
CA ASN A 313 -10.32 -16.51 -18.78
C ASN A 313 -11.62 -15.73 -18.49
N ARG A 314 -12.04 -15.73 -17.21
CA ARG A 314 -13.20 -14.96 -16.71
C ARG A 314 -12.86 -14.33 -15.37
N ALA A 315 -12.18 -13.20 -15.43
CA ALA A 315 -11.83 -12.46 -14.22
C ALA A 315 -13.05 -11.75 -13.63
N ARG A 316 -13.18 -11.82 -12.30
CA ARG A 316 -14.16 -11.05 -11.53
C ARG A 316 -13.62 -9.63 -11.28
N LEU A 317 -14.54 -8.66 -11.10
CA LEU A 317 -14.16 -7.32 -10.67
C LEU A 317 -14.01 -7.28 -9.17
N GLU A 318 -12.92 -6.65 -8.70
CA GLU A 318 -12.60 -6.52 -7.29
C GLU A 318 -12.33 -5.06 -6.89
N ARG A 319 -12.22 -4.87 -5.58
CA ARG A 319 -11.85 -3.62 -4.91
C ARG A 319 -10.67 -3.92 -4.00
N SER A 320 -9.62 -3.11 -4.10
CA SER A 320 -8.43 -3.23 -3.25
C SER A 320 -7.76 -1.88 -3.10
N SER A 321 -6.78 -1.77 -2.22
CA SER A 321 -5.91 -0.62 -2.13
C SER A 321 -4.57 -1.01 -2.74
N THR A 322 -4.21 -0.40 -3.86
CA THR A 322 -3.02 -0.72 -4.69
C THR A 322 -2.51 0.55 -5.36
N ASP A 323 -1.45 0.46 -6.14
CA ASP A 323 -0.97 1.55 -6.99
C ASP A 323 -2.03 2.13 -7.93
N ALA A 324 -3.05 1.36 -8.28
CA ALA A 324 -4.16 1.86 -9.09
C ALA A 324 -4.96 3.00 -8.41
N ASN A 325 -4.88 3.16 -7.08
CA ASN A 325 -5.61 4.20 -6.35
C ASN A 325 -5.28 5.59 -6.86
N ILE A 326 -3.99 5.90 -7.07
CA ILE A 326 -3.55 7.25 -7.44
C ILE A 326 -4.08 7.64 -8.83
N PRO A 327 -3.79 6.89 -9.91
CA PRO A 327 -4.31 7.26 -11.23
C PRO A 327 -5.84 7.25 -11.27
N LEU A 328 -6.52 6.30 -10.62
CA LEU A 328 -7.99 6.27 -10.57
C LEU A 328 -8.58 7.52 -9.91
N SER A 329 -7.97 8.01 -8.82
CA SER A 329 -8.43 9.22 -8.12
C SER A 329 -8.30 10.50 -8.97
N LEU A 330 -7.39 10.48 -9.94
CA LEU A 330 -7.14 11.57 -10.89
C LEU A 330 -7.91 11.42 -12.21
N GLY A 331 -8.77 10.40 -12.31
CA GLY A 331 -9.54 10.12 -13.53
C GLY A 331 -8.72 9.48 -14.66
N ILE A 332 -7.49 9.04 -14.39
CA ILE A 332 -6.66 8.29 -15.33
C ILE A 332 -7.12 6.84 -15.32
N PRO A 333 -7.46 6.24 -16.48
CA PRO A 333 -7.88 4.85 -16.54
C PRO A 333 -6.81 3.90 -15.97
N ALA A 334 -7.14 3.20 -14.88
CA ALA A 334 -6.22 2.28 -14.22
C ALA A 334 -6.92 1.03 -13.68
N VAL A 335 -6.17 -0.06 -13.55
CA VAL A 335 -6.56 -1.31 -12.91
C VAL A 335 -5.38 -1.92 -12.17
N ALA A 336 -5.66 -2.82 -11.22
CA ALA A 336 -4.66 -3.78 -10.77
C ALA A 336 -5.06 -5.18 -11.23
N VAL A 337 -4.06 -5.97 -11.65
CA VAL A 337 -4.21 -7.36 -12.13
C VAL A 337 -3.02 -8.19 -11.64
N GLY A 338 -3.20 -9.50 -11.47
CA GLY A 338 -2.09 -10.36 -11.11
C GLY A 338 -1.21 -10.75 -12.30
N GLY A 339 0.05 -11.09 -12.01
CA GLY A 339 1.07 -11.52 -12.98
C GLY A 339 0.94 -12.98 -13.43
N GLY A 340 -0.07 -13.72 -12.95
CA GLY A 340 -0.29 -15.15 -13.20
C GLY A 340 0.36 -16.06 -12.16
N GLY A 341 -0.01 -17.31 -12.18
CA GLY A 341 0.28 -18.26 -11.11
C GLY A 341 -0.81 -18.26 -10.04
N ARG A 342 -0.49 -18.80 -8.87
CA ARG A 342 -1.32 -18.76 -7.66
C ARG A 342 -0.47 -18.40 -6.47
N GLY A 343 -1.04 -17.84 -5.44
CA GLY A 343 -0.31 -17.52 -4.23
C GLY A 343 -1.24 -17.25 -3.06
N GLY A 344 -0.66 -17.09 -1.91
CA GLY A 344 -1.39 -16.79 -0.68
C GLY A 344 -0.46 -16.58 0.49
N GLY A 345 -1.06 -16.20 1.64
CA GLY A 345 -0.28 -15.87 2.83
C GLY A 345 0.49 -14.57 2.72
N SER A 346 0.12 -13.66 1.83
CA SER A 346 0.74 -12.33 1.73
C SER A 346 0.85 -11.68 3.11
N HIS A 347 1.95 -10.97 3.36
CA HIS A 347 2.29 -10.33 4.62
C HIS A 347 2.61 -11.31 5.77
N THR A 348 2.90 -12.58 5.46
CA THR A 348 3.40 -13.55 6.43
C THR A 348 4.71 -14.21 5.98
N LEU A 349 5.47 -14.77 6.92
CA LEU A 349 6.71 -15.49 6.59
C LEU A 349 6.47 -16.80 5.81
N GLU A 350 5.23 -17.29 5.82
CA GLU A 350 4.76 -18.51 5.11
C GLU A 350 4.09 -18.17 3.78
N GLU A 351 4.35 -16.99 3.24
CA GLU A 351 3.87 -16.58 1.92
C GLU A 351 4.35 -17.55 0.87
N TRP A 352 3.44 -17.92 -0.06
CA TRP A 352 3.74 -18.95 -1.06
C TRP A 352 3.29 -18.55 -2.46
N TYR A 353 3.94 -19.14 -3.46
CA TYR A 353 3.62 -19.00 -4.88
C TYR A 353 3.69 -20.35 -5.59
N ASP A 354 2.66 -20.66 -6.41
CA ASP A 354 2.61 -21.79 -7.35
C ASP A 354 2.62 -21.26 -8.78
N PRO A 355 3.60 -21.65 -9.63
CA PRO A 355 3.69 -21.20 -11.02
C PRO A 355 2.62 -21.77 -11.94
N ALA A 356 1.71 -22.60 -11.48
CA ALA A 356 0.61 -23.14 -12.30
C ALA A 356 -0.18 -22.01 -12.98
N ALA A 357 -0.38 -22.12 -14.31
CA ALA A 357 -1.05 -21.11 -15.15
C ALA A 357 -0.36 -19.72 -15.21
N ARG A 358 0.90 -19.62 -14.79
CA ARG A 358 1.66 -18.35 -14.91
C ARG A 358 1.75 -17.87 -16.36
N ASP A 359 1.90 -18.78 -17.32
CA ASP A 359 1.98 -18.46 -18.74
C ASP A 359 0.74 -17.74 -19.26
N GLN A 360 -0.44 -18.04 -18.72
CA GLN A 360 -1.69 -17.35 -19.06
C GLN A 360 -1.65 -15.88 -18.61
N GLY A 361 -1.15 -15.60 -17.39
CA GLY A 361 -0.96 -14.24 -16.90
C GLY A 361 0.02 -13.45 -17.77
N LEU A 362 1.15 -14.03 -18.12
CA LEU A 362 2.15 -13.39 -18.99
C LEU A 362 1.59 -13.11 -20.38
N LYS A 363 0.83 -14.06 -20.99
CA LYS A 363 0.14 -13.84 -22.26
C LYS A 363 -0.89 -12.73 -22.16
N ARG A 364 -1.65 -12.69 -21.05
CA ARG A 364 -2.62 -11.61 -20.76
C ARG A 364 -1.95 -10.25 -20.77
N LEU A 365 -0.88 -10.05 -19.98
CA LEU A 365 -0.16 -8.79 -19.91
C LEU A 365 0.40 -8.36 -21.26
N TYR A 366 1.00 -9.27 -22.00
CA TYR A 366 1.56 -8.99 -23.33
C TYR A 366 0.49 -8.56 -24.33
N LEU A 367 -0.62 -9.29 -24.42
CA LEU A 367 -1.73 -8.98 -25.33
C LEU A 367 -2.42 -7.65 -24.95
N VAL A 368 -2.60 -7.39 -23.65
CA VAL A 368 -3.14 -6.11 -23.15
C VAL A 368 -2.20 -4.96 -23.53
N ALA A 369 -0.89 -5.14 -23.35
CA ALA A 369 0.11 -4.12 -23.70
C ALA A 369 0.03 -3.75 -25.20
N LEU A 370 0.02 -4.74 -26.08
CA LEU A 370 -0.08 -4.52 -27.53
C LEU A 370 -1.42 -3.90 -27.95
N ALA A 371 -2.51 -4.37 -27.36
CA ALA A 371 -3.86 -3.87 -27.69
C ALA A 371 -4.03 -2.39 -27.29
N LEU A 372 -3.52 -1.98 -26.13
CA LEU A 372 -3.60 -0.61 -25.62
C LEU A 372 -2.59 0.32 -26.32
N ALA A 373 -1.39 -0.15 -26.58
CA ALA A 373 -0.39 0.65 -27.27
C ALA A 373 -0.68 0.82 -28.77
N GLY A 374 -1.37 -0.14 -29.37
CA GLY A 374 -1.60 -0.21 -30.81
C GLY A 374 -0.35 -0.58 -31.59
N LEU A 375 -0.50 -1.43 -32.62
CA LEU A 375 0.61 -1.83 -33.47
C LEU A 375 0.96 -0.74 -34.50
N ASP A 376 2.25 -0.45 -34.66
CA ASP A 376 2.75 0.39 -35.73
C ASP A 376 3.09 -0.50 -36.93
N ARG A 377 2.56 -0.16 -38.12
CA ARG A 377 2.67 -0.97 -39.34
C ARG A 377 3.86 -0.51 -40.16
#